data_99190086a26d28d34cca8a0424d5b354
#
_entry.id   99190086a26d28d34cca8a0424d5b354
#
_cell.length_a   1.000
_cell.length_b   1.000
_cell.length_c   1.000
_cell.angle_alpha   90.00
_cell.angle_beta   90.00
_cell.angle_gamma   90.00
#
_symmetry.space_group_name_H-M   'P 1'
#
loop_
_entity.id
_entity.type
_entity.pdbx_description
1 polymer ?
#
loop_
_entity_poly.entity_id
_entity_poly.type
_entity_poly.pdbx_seq_one_letter_code
_entity_poly.pdbx_strand_id
1 'polypeptide(L)'
;MFCHHLLSNAELKPGLVARLDLGSTEEDREREILTFYKKTGIDWASPFSVILTGDAAIGDDVKQHFLSIVMEKIQFGFNLDFENTGRTLLFNGTGDHKVPSTSKALIDGDLFRVAGRAIGHSFIHGGPRLTGLSPAMLQLIVGSNQEFAALELADCPDTDVLDVLDSQREQERCEVNNLAFGWDLPPINDNNRRWLAEKILQHAVIERRRAQMKQLRKGLKESVVLTMIKERPALAEVLFPKSAEQVMDSQTILKRIIWPMPDSEDEDDHSNVEETCLVTGFLRDYIEKGTTTTPEVLDRLEYTFMLKYLQKLLCQSLQPASQR
;
A
#
# COMPACT_ATOMS: atom_id res chain seq x y z
N MET A 1 18.45 -4.58 9.63
CA MET A 1 19.08 -4.53 10.96
C MET A 1 18.15 -3.96 12.03
N PHE A 2 17.52 -2.79 11.89
CA PHE A 2 16.66 -2.19 12.92
C PHE A 2 15.34 -2.94 13.16
N CYS A 3 14.59 -3.31 12.11
CA CYS A 3 13.38 -4.12 12.24
C CYS A 3 13.67 -5.48 12.88
N HIS A 4 14.80 -6.09 12.55
CA HIS A 4 15.24 -7.34 13.16
C HIS A 4 15.48 -7.17 14.68
N HIS A 5 16.06 -6.06 15.11
CA HIS A 5 16.25 -5.79 16.54
C HIS A 5 14.94 -5.56 17.29
N LEU A 6 13.96 -4.87 16.66
CA LEU A 6 12.62 -4.73 17.23
C LEU A 6 11.91 -6.06 17.39
N LEU A 7 11.98 -6.92 16.37
CA LEU A 7 11.36 -8.24 16.36
C LEU A 7 12.01 -9.18 17.38
N SER A 8 13.34 -9.17 17.48
CA SER A 8 14.08 -9.99 18.46
C SER A 8 13.75 -9.64 19.92
N ASN A 9 13.51 -8.36 20.22
CA ASN A 9 13.07 -7.92 21.54
C ASN A 9 11.60 -8.22 21.82
N ALA A 10 10.83 -8.57 20.81
CA ALA A 10 9.41 -8.86 20.90
C ALA A 10 9.10 -10.34 21.16
N GLU A 11 10.07 -11.24 21.03
CA GLU A 11 9.86 -12.70 21.19
C GLU A 11 9.27 -13.11 22.54
N LEU A 12 9.45 -12.29 23.57
CA LEU A 12 8.89 -12.52 24.92
C LEU A 12 7.47 -11.94 25.08
N LYS A 13 6.91 -11.29 24.06
CA LYS A 13 5.59 -10.68 24.10
C LYS A 13 4.52 -11.64 23.59
N PRO A 14 3.25 -11.49 24.03
CA PRO A 14 2.15 -12.27 23.48
C PRO A 14 2.05 -12.03 21.97
N GLY A 15 1.93 -13.12 21.22
CA GLY A 15 1.84 -13.07 19.76
C GLY A 15 0.56 -12.39 19.30
N LEU A 16 0.65 -11.61 18.22
CA LEU A 16 -0.49 -11.01 17.54
C LEU A 16 -0.98 -11.98 16.46
N VAL A 17 -2.28 -12.29 16.50
CA VAL A 17 -2.91 -13.20 15.53
C VAL A 17 -3.95 -12.43 14.72
N ALA A 18 -3.79 -12.39 13.39
CA ALA A 18 -4.84 -12.01 12.47
C ALA A 18 -5.59 -13.24 11.95
N ARG A 19 -6.87 -13.05 11.67
CA ARG A 19 -7.70 -14.08 11.02
C ARG A 19 -8.35 -13.44 9.81
N LEU A 20 -8.39 -14.16 8.71
CA LEU A 20 -9.04 -13.73 7.47
C LEU A 20 -9.70 -14.95 6.83
N ASP A 21 -10.99 -14.85 6.53
CA ASP A 21 -11.73 -15.89 5.83
C ASP A 21 -11.68 -15.64 4.33
N LEU A 22 -10.93 -16.47 3.61
CA LEU A 22 -10.80 -16.37 2.14
C LEU A 22 -12.09 -16.78 1.40
N GLY A 23 -12.99 -17.56 2.06
CA GLY A 23 -14.28 -17.94 1.51
C GLY A 23 -15.37 -16.86 1.67
N SER A 24 -15.12 -15.83 2.48
CA SER A 24 -16.05 -14.73 2.69
C SER A 24 -16.08 -13.75 1.52
N THR A 25 -17.06 -12.84 1.50
CA THR A 25 -17.13 -11.76 0.51
C THR A 25 -15.93 -10.81 0.66
N GLU A 26 -15.62 -10.06 -0.39
CA GLU A 26 -14.54 -9.07 -0.33
C GLU A 26 -14.81 -8.01 0.74
N GLU A 27 -16.05 -7.56 0.85
CA GLU A 27 -16.47 -6.60 1.87
C GLU A 27 -16.32 -7.13 3.30
N ASP A 28 -16.62 -8.41 3.53
CA ASP A 28 -16.45 -9.03 4.85
C ASP A 28 -14.97 -9.14 5.21
N ARG A 29 -14.11 -9.52 4.27
CA ARG A 29 -12.65 -9.49 4.46
C ARG A 29 -12.13 -8.09 4.79
N GLU A 30 -12.63 -7.07 4.11
CA GLU A 30 -12.29 -5.68 4.40
C GLU A 30 -12.72 -5.26 5.81
N ARG A 31 -13.92 -5.68 6.26
CA ARG A 31 -14.39 -5.46 7.64
C ARG A 31 -13.51 -6.15 8.67
N GLU A 32 -13.07 -7.38 8.41
CA GLU A 32 -12.14 -8.11 9.26
C GLU A 32 -10.79 -7.39 9.38
N ILE A 33 -10.22 -6.95 8.25
CA ILE A 33 -8.98 -6.17 8.21
C ILE A 33 -9.12 -4.87 9.03
N LEU A 34 -10.18 -4.09 8.80
CA LEU A 34 -10.42 -2.85 9.52
C LEU A 34 -10.62 -3.11 11.02
N THR A 35 -11.34 -4.16 11.38
CA THR A 35 -11.56 -4.56 12.77
C THR A 35 -10.25 -4.94 13.45
N PHE A 36 -9.37 -5.66 12.76
CA PHE A 36 -8.06 -6.02 13.26
C PHE A 36 -7.22 -4.77 13.58
N TYR A 37 -7.12 -3.83 12.64
CA TYR A 37 -6.32 -2.62 12.81
C TYR A 37 -7.00 -1.53 13.68
N LYS A 38 -8.29 -1.62 13.97
CA LYS A 38 -8.98 -0.75 14.94
C LYS A 38 -8.73 -1.11 16.40
N LYS A 39 -8.21 -2.30 16.71
CA LYS A 39 -7.87 -2.71 18.08
C LYS A 39 -6.93 -1.70 18.74
N THR A 40 -7.14 -1.47 20.04
CA THR A 40 -6.33 -0.56 20.85
C THR A 40 -5.39 -1.32 21.78
N GLY A 41 -4.27 -0.70 22.17
CA GLY A 41 -3.31 -1.32 23.09
C GLY A 41 -2.47 -2.44 22.48
N ILE A 42 -2.43 -2.53 21.14
CA ILE A 42 -1.64 -3.50 20.41
C ILE A 42 -0.22 -3.00 20.22
N ASP A 43 0.74 -3.85 20.53
CA ASP A 43 2.14 -3.66 20.11
C ASP A 43 2.34 -4.31 18.73
N TRP A 44 2.37 -3.49 17.68
CA TRP A 44 2.49 -3.93 16.30
C TRP A 44 3.85 -4.54 15.94
N ALA A 45 4.83 -4.45 16.83
CA ALA A 45 6.12 -5.12 16.70
C ALA A 45 6.14 -6.51 17.36
N SER A 46 5.04 -6.95 18.02
CA SER A 46 4.92 -8.29 18.59
C SER A 46 5.02 -9.38 17.53
N PRO A 47 5.44 -10.61 17.90
CA PRO A 47 5.41 -11.75 16.98
C PRO A 47 4.04 -11.87 16.32
N PHE A 48 4.04 -11.97 14.99
CA PHE A 48 2.80 -11.93 14.20
C PHE A 48 2.58 -13.25 13.49
N SER A 49 1.36 -13.74 13.58
CA SER A 49 0.89 -14.92 12.85
C SER A 49 -0.47 -14.66 12.20
N VAL A 50 -0.77 -15.39 11.15
CA VAL A 50 -2.00 -15.26 10.38
C VAL A 50 -2.65 -16.63 10.25
N ILE A 51 -3.97 -16.66 10.38
CA ILE A 51 -4.81 -17.82 10.11
C ILE A 51 -5.71 -17.44 8.94
N LEU A 52 -5.52 -18.09 7.79
CA LEU A 52 -6.41 -17.98 6.64
C LEU A 52 -7.41 -19.13 6.71
N THR A 53 -8.69 -18.81 6.97
CA THR A 53 -9.76 -19.82 6.91
C THR A 53 -10.03 -20.16 5.44
N GLY A 54 -10.07 -21.45 5.13
CA GLY A 54 -10.20 -21.94 3.73
C GLY A 54 -8.86 -22.22 3.03
N ASP A 55 -7.73 -21.98 3.71
CA ASP A 55 -6.40 -22.36 3.26
C ASP A 55 -5.68 -23.15 4.36
N ALA A 56 -4.99 -24.22 3.97
CA ALA A 56 -4.17 -25.03 4.88
C ALA A 56 -2.72 -24.50 5.03
N ALA A 57 -2.38 -23.43 4.31
CA ALA A 57 -1.04 -22.85 4.37
C ALA A 57 -0.75 -22.24 5.73
N ILE A 58 0.47 -22.41 6.20
CA ILE A 58 1.00 -21.87 7.46
C ILE A 58 2.40 -21.31 7.21
N GLY A 59 2.81 -20.32 8.00
CA GLY A 59 4.19 -19.80 7.96
C GLY A 59 4.30 -18.37 7.49
N ASP A 60 5.51 -18.01 7.05
CA ASP A 60 5.84 -16.62 6.70
C ASP A 60 5.14 -16.15 5.42
N ASP A 61 4.93 -17.05 4.45
CA ASP A 61 4.24 -16.72 3.19
C ASP A 61 2.80 -16.29 3.44
N VAL A 62 2.12 -16.91 4.40
CA VAL A 62 0.75 -16.55 4.82
C VAL A 62 0.72 -15.14 5.42
N LYS A 63 1.74 -14.77 6.21
CA LYS A 63 1.88 -13.40 6.73
C LYS A 63 2.07 -12.40 5.60
N GLN A 64 2.96 -12.71 4.65
CA GLN A 64 3.22 -11.84 3.50
C GLN A 64 1.97 -11.67 2.64
N HIS A 65 1.22 -12.75 2.40
CA HIS A 65 -0.04 -12.70 1.67
C HIS A 65 -1.07 -11.81 2.38
N PHE A 66 -1.28 -11.97 3.69
CA PHE A 66 -2.17 -11.09 4.46
C PHE A 66 -1.76 -9.62 4.37
N LEU A 67 -0.47 -9.33 4.57
CA LEU A 67 0.05 -7.96 4.50
C LEU A 67 -0.09 -7.38 3.09
N SER A 68 0.02 -8.20 2.05
CA SER A 68 -0.20 -7.79 0.65
C SER A 68 -1.66 -7.40 0.42
N ILE A 69 -2.63 -8.21 0.87
CA ILE A 69 -4.06 -7.87 0.81
C ILE A 69 -4.33 -6.54 1.53
N VAL A 70 -3.80 -6.38 2.74
CA VAL A 70 -3.99 -5.15 3.52
C VAL A 70 -3.44 -3.93 2.79
N MET A 71 -2.22 -4.02 2.27
CA MET A 71 -1.57 -2.89 1.59
C MET A 71 -2.22 -2.59 0.26
N GLU A 72 -2.72 -3.59 -0.46
CA GLU A 72 -3.54 -3.42 -1.66
C GLU A 72 -4.79 -2.56 -1.36
N LYS A 73 -5.53 -2.90 -0.30
CA LYS A 73 -6.71 -2.12 0.10
C LYS A 73 -6.36 -0.68 0.50
N ILE A 74 -5.25 -0.46 1.16
CA ILE A 74 -4.77 0.90 1.49
C ILE A 74 -4.35 1.65 0.23
N GLN A 75 -3.68 1.00 -0.71
CA GLN A 75 -3.16 1.58 -1.94
C GLN A 75 -4.24 1.90 -2.96
N PHE A 76 -5.20 0.97 -3.15
CA PHE A 76 -6.18 1.00 -4.23
C PHE A 76 -7.62 1.17 -3.75
N GLY A 77 -7.86 1.22 -2.45
CA GLY A 77 -9.15 1.50 -1.85
C GLY A 77 -9.94 0.28 -1.44
N PHE A 78 -11.06 0.54 -0.78
CA PHE A 78 -12.00 -0.42 -0.22
C PHE A 78 -13.30 -0.44 -1.03
N ASN A 79 -13.95 -1.61 -1.11
CA ASN A 79 -15.29 -1.74 -1.67
C ASN A 79 -16.38 -1.38 -0.63
N LEU A 80 -16.00 -1.32 0.65
CA LEU A 80 -16.90 -0.87 1.71
C LEU A 80 -17.43 0.54 1.43
N ASP A 81 -18.73 0.73 1.61
CA ASP A 81 -19.38 2.03 1.49
C ASP A 81 -19.04 2.92 2.69
N PHE A 82 -18.44 4.05 2.40
CA PHE A 82 -18.14 5.14 3.32
C PHE A 82 -18.82 6.44 2.82
N GLU A 83 -20.12 6.36 2.54
CA GLU A 83 -20.93 7.46 2.04
C GLU A 83 -20.51 7.95 0.62
N ASN A 84 -19.98 7.05 -0.19
CA ASN A 84 -19.61 7.33 -1.59
C ASN A 84 -20.07 6.22 -2.52
N THR A 85 -20.26 6.56 -3.79
CA THR A 85 -20.55 5.60 -4.84
C THR A 85 -19.27 5.00 -5.38
N GLY A 86 -19.14 3.67 -5.33
CA GLY A 86 -17.99 2.96 -5.87
C GLY A 86 -16.88 2.73 -4.83
N ARG A 87 -15.65 2.53 -5.32
CA ARG A 87 -14.50 2.19 -4.49
C ARG A 87 -14.04 3.38 -3.65
N THR A 88 -13.85 3.17 -2.36
CA THR A 88 -13.41 4.21 -1.42
C THR A 88 -11.90 4.30 -1.37
N LEU A 89 -11.33 5.39 -1.86
CA LEU A 89 -9.91 5.65 -1.86
C LEU A 89 -9.47 6.40 -0.60
N LEU A 90 -8.44 5.90 0.07
CA LEU A 90 -7.78 6.63 1.17
C LEU A 90 -6.84 7.73 0.65
N PHE A 91 -6.25 7.52 -0.51
CA PHE A 91 -5.31 8.46 -1.14
C PHE A 91 -5.76 8.76 -2.56
N ASN A 92 -5.80 10.02 -2.91
CA ASN A 92 -6.13 10.53 -4.23
C ASN A 92 -4.87 11.04 -4.93
N GLY A 93 -4.87 11.07 -6.26
CA GLY A 93 -3.72 11.48 -7.07
C GLY A 93 -3.14 10.33 -7.87
N THR A 94 -2.19 10.63 -8.73
CA THR A 94 -1.56 9.68 -9.66
C THR A 94 -0.05 9.64 -9.46
N GLY A 95 0.58 8.53 -9.85
CA GLY A 95 2.03 8.39 -9.75
C GLY A 95 2.55 8.61 -8.33
N ASP A 96 3.50 9.54 -8.21
CA ASP A 96 4.16 9.91 -6.95
C ASP A 96 3.59 11.19 -6.31
N HIS A 97 2.35 11.53 -6.64
CA HIS A 97 1.64 12.72 -6.17
C HIS A 97 0.37 12.37 -5.37
N LYS A 98 0.35 11.21 -4.72
CA LYS A 98 -0.79 10.80 -3.89
C LYS A 98 -0.83 11.61 -2.60
N VAL A 99 -2.04 12.08 -2.26
CA VAL A 99 -2.36 12.80 -1.05
C VAL A 99 -3.58 12.18 -0.37
N PRO A 100 -3.75 12.29 0.96
CA PRO A 100 -4.92 11.75 1.65
C PRO A 100 -6.23 12.34 1.13
N SER A 101 -7.26 11.51 1.00
CA SER A 101 -8.62 11.93 0.65
C SER A 101 -9.17 12.91 1.68
N THR A 102 -9.97 13.89 1.23
CA THR A 102 -10.63 14.86 2.11
C THR A 102 -11.98 14.39 2.65
N SER A 103 -12.37 13.15 2.40
CA SER A 103 -13.63 12.57 2.87
C SER A 103 -13.76 12.66 4.39
N LYS A 104 -14.85 13.26 4.86
CA LYS A 104 -15.17 13.39 6.28
C LYS A 104 -15.46 12.03 6.90
N ALA A 105 -16.17 11.15 6.21
CA ALA A 105 -16.49 9.80 6.70
C ALA A 105 -15.22 9.00 7.02
N LEU A 106 -14.15 9.13 6.20
CA LEU A 106 -12.87 8.48 6.46
C LEU A 106 -12.15 9.05 7.69
N ILE A 107 -12.28 10.35 7.92
CA ILE A 107 -11.72 11.02 9.11
C ILE A 107 -12.49 10.58 10.35
N ASP A 108 -13.81 10.64 10.32
CA ASP A 108 -14.68 10.27 11.44
C ASP A 108 -14.55 8.76 11.77
N GLY A 109 -14.30 7.94 10.77
CA GLY A 109 -14.01 6.51 10.93
C GLY A 109 -12.59 6.16 11.40
N ASP A 110 -11.70 7.15 11.64
CA ASP A 110 -10.29 6.96 12.04
C ASP A 110 -9.46 6.15 11.00
N LEU A 111 -9.88 6.15 9.71
CA LEU A 111 -9.31 5.27 8.69
C LEU A 111 -7.84 5.60 8.39
N PHE A 112 -7.43 6.85 8.46
CA PHE A 112 -6.03 7.23 8.27
C PHE A 112 -5.14 6.77 9.44
N ARG A 113 -5.68 6.67 10.64
CA ARG A 113 -4.97 6.05 11.78
C ARG A 113 -4.81 4.55 11.57
N VAL A 114 -5.86 3.89 11.10
CA VAL A 114 -5.83 2.47 10.71
C VAL A 114 -4.77 2.26 9.62
N ALA A 115 -4.77 3.08 8.57
CA ALA A 115 -3.75 3.04 7.52
C ALA A 115 -2.33 3.21 8.08
N GLY A 116 -2.11 4.17 8.97
CA GLY A 116 -0.81 4.38 9.60
C GLY A 116 -0.31 3.17 10.40
N ARG A 117 -1.21 2.49 11.13
CA ARG A 117 -0.90 1.23 11.84
C ARG A 117 -0.52 0.13 10.86
N ALA A 118 -1.34 -0.07 9.82
CA ALA A 118 -1.14 -1.11 8.82
C ALA A 118 0.16 -0.91 8.03
N ILE A 119 0.44 0.31 7.58
CA ILE A 119 1.69 0.67 6.89
C ILE A 119 2.90 0.37 7.80
N GLY A 120 2.85 0.80 9.05
CA GLY A 120 3.92 0.53 10.00
C GLY A 120 4.09 -0.95 10.34
N HIS A 121 2.99 -1.67 10.52
CA HIS A 121 2.96 -3.11 10.77
C HIS A 121 3.54 -3.87 9.57
N SER A 122 3.10 -3.56 8.34
CA SER A 122 3.64 -4.15 7.12
C SER A 122 5.15 -3.91 6.99
N PHE A 123 5.61 -2.69 7.27
CA PHE A 123 7.03 -2.36 7.22
C PHE A 123 7.88 -3.17 8.21
N ILE A 124 7.44 -3.29 9.47
CA ILE A 124 8.16 -4.03 10.52
C ILE A 124 8.27 -5.52 10.18
N HIS A 125 7.20 -6.10 9.65
CA HIS A 125 7.11 -7.52 9.32
C HIS A 125 7.53 -7.87 7.89
N GLY A 126 8.17 -6.93 7.17
CA GLY A 126 8.74 -7.16 5.85
C GLY A 126 7.73 -7.27 4.72
N GLY A 127 6.48 -6.82 4.94
CA GLY A 127 5.44 -6.78 3.92
C GLY A 127 5.61 -5.64 2.90
N PRO A 128 4.67 -5.52 1.94
CA PRO A 128 4.66 -4.47 0.94
C PRO A 128 4.58 -3.06 1.54
N ARG A 129 4.93 -2.06 0.76
CA ARG A 129 4.98 -0.66 1.17
C ARG A 129 3.96 0.16 0.41
N LEU A 130 3.50 1.25 1.02
CA LEU A 130 2.67 2.23 0.33
C LEU A 130 3.55 3.05 -0.62
N THR A 131 3.18 3.09 -1.91
CA THR A 131 3.93 3.80 -2.94
C THR A 131 3.24 5.05 -3.41
N GLY A 132 4.04 5.98 -3.91
CA GLY A 132 3.52 7.13 -4.64
C GLY A 132 2.97 8.25 -3.76
N LEU A 133 3.28 8.27 -2.47
CA LEU A 133 2.91 9.39 -1.60
C LEU A 133 3.70 10.64 -2.01
N SER A 134 3.02 11.80 -2.12
CA SER A 134 3.66 13.02 -2.60
C SER A 134 4.81 13.46 -1.68
N PRO A 135 5.87 14.08 -2.23
CA PRO A 135 6.98 14.59 -1.46
C PRO A 135 6.55 15.55 -0.35
N ALA A 136 5.53 16.37 -0.59
CA ALA A 136 4.97 17.27 0.40
C ALA A 136 4.39 16.51 1.60
N MET A 137 3.67 15.41 1.36
CA MET A 137 3.14 14.56 2.42
C MET A 137 4.24 13.85 3.20
N LEU A 138 5.31 13.41 2.52
CA LEU A 138 6.49 12.82 3.19
C LEU A 138 7.14 13.82 4.15
N GLN A 139 7.32 15.06 3.74
CA GLN A 139 7.86 16.11 4.59
C GLN A 139 6.99 16.35 5.83
N LEU A 140 5.66 16.33 5.69
CA LEU A 140 4.73 16.43 6.82
C LEU A 140 4.83 15.21 7.76
N ILE A 141 5.07 14.00 7.25
CA ILE A 141 5.29 12.81 8.08
C ILE A 141 6.56 12.96 8.90
N VAL A 142 7.65 13.38 8.28
CA VAL A 142 8.94 13.62 8.97
C VAL A 142 8.80 14.69 10.04
N GLY A 143 7.96 15.69 9.84
CA GLY A 143 7.74 16.78 10.77
C GLY A 143 8.49 18.07 10.38
N SER A 144 8.85 18.20 9.10
CA SER A 144 9.37 19.45 8.53
C SER A 144 8.32 20.56 8.64
N ASN A 145 8.77 21.81 8.77
CA ASN A 145 7.87 22.96 8.75
C ASN A 145 7.12 23.00 7.41
N GLN A 146 5.80 23.20 7.49
CA GLN A 146 4.90 23.23 6.33
C GLN A 146 5.25 24.32 5.31
N GLU A 147 5.92 25.38 5.76
CA GLU A 147 6.34 26.53 4.92
C GLU A 147 7.40 26.15 3.88
N PHE A 148 8.09 25.03 4.07
CA PHE A 148 9.17 24.57 3.18
C PHE A 148 8.79 23.35 2.33
N ALA A 149 7.55 22.90 2.39
CA ALA A 149 7.13 21.81 1.51
C ALA A 149 7.13 22.31 0.05
N ALA A 150 7.97 21.69 -0.78
CA ALA A 150 7.92 21.93 -2.21
C ALA A 150 6.61 21.33 -2.74
N LEU A 151 5.67 22.19 -3.13
CA LEU A 151 4.38 21.80 -3.69
C LEU A 151 4.43 21.88 -5.21
N GLU A 152 3.93 20.86 -5.86
CA GLU A 152 3.72 20.81 -7.29
C GLU A 152 2.21 20.83 -7.60
N LEU A 153 1.83 21.35 -8.77
CA LEU A 153 0.42 21.31 -9.20
C LEU A 153 -0.11 19.87 -9.27
N ALA A 154 0.75 18.92 -9.61
CA ALA A 154 0.44 17.51 -9.63
C ALA A 154 0.07 16.93 -8.25
N ASP A 155 0.45 17.59 -7.14
CA ASP A 155 0.06 17.18 -5.78
C ASP A 155 -1.40 17.53 -5.45
N CYS A 156 -2.07 18.33 -6.30
CA CYS A 156 -3.46 18.69 -6.14
C CYS A 156 -4.36 17.76 -6.96
N PRO A 157 -5.13 16.86 -6.34
CA PRO A 157 -6.05 16.00 -7.06
C PRO A 157 -7.40 16.68 -7.36
N ASP A 158 -7.63 17.87 -6.83
CA ASP A 158 -8.90 18.58 -6.92
C ASP A 158 -8.93 19.37 -8.25
N THR A 159 -9.60 18.82 -9.28
CA THR A 159 -9.68 19.40 -10.64
C THR A 159 -10.21 20.83 -10.64
N ASP A 160 -11.24 21.11 -9.84
CA ASP A 160 -11.83 22.45 -9.72
C ASP A 160 -10.80 23.49 -9.25
N VAL A 161 -9.87 23.09 -8.38
CA VAL A 161 -8.78 23.96 -7.91
C VAL A 161 -7.74 24.15 -9.01
N LEU A 162 -7.40 23.07 -9.73
CA LEU A 162 -6.44 23.14 -10.83
C LEU A 162 -6.96 24.02 -11.97
N ASP A 163 -8.24 23.91 -12.33
CA ASP A 163 -8.89 24.73 -13.33
C ASP A 163 -8.82 26.21 -12.96
N VAL A 164 -9.05 26.53 -11.69
CA VAL A 164 -8.94 27.90 -11.16
C VAL A 164 -7.49 28.41 -11.19
N LEU A 165 -6.51 27.54 -10.92
CA LEU A 165 -5.09 27.92 -10.92
C LEU A 165 -4.49 28.08 -12.32
N ASP A 166 -4.95 27.28 -13.29
CA ASP A 166 -4.48 27.32 -14.68
C ASP A 166 -5.14 28.45 -15.49
N SER A 167 -6.23 28.98 -14.98
CA SER A 167 -7.05 29.98 -15.63
C SER A 167 -6.35 31.33 -15.81
N GLN A 168 -6.20 31.76 -17.07
CA GLN A 168 -5.62 33.06 -17.42
C GLN A 168 -6.65 34.14 -17.77
N ARG A 169 -7.96 33.84 -17.74
CA ARG A 169 -9.03 34.70 -18.24
C ARG A 169 -9.63 35.60 -17.16
N GLU A 170 -10.14 36.77 -17.57
CA GLU A 170 -10.75 37.74 -16.64
C GLU A 170 -12.05 37.26 -15.98
N GLN A 171 -12.83 36.39 -16.65
CA GLN A 171 -14.04 35.78 -16.11
C GLN A 171 -13.75 34.86 -14.89
N GLU A 172 -12.56 34.35 -14.79
CA GLU A 172 -12.12 33.38 -13.78
C GLU A 172 -11.63 34.09 -12.51
N ARG A 173 -11.41 35.41 -12.54
CA ARG A 173 -11.14 36.19 -11.31
C ARG A 173 -12.25 36.06 -10.28
N CYS A 174 -13.49 35.85 -10.69
CA CYS A 174 -14.61 35.61 -9.78
C CYS A 174 -14.49 34.28 -9.05
N GLU A 175 -14.10 33.21 -9.75
CA GLU A 175 -13.92 31.87 -9.18
C GLU A 175 -12.72 31.82 -8.25
N VAL A 176 -11.59 32.43 -8.63
CA VAL A 176 -10.41 32.58 -7.77
C VAL A 176 -10.78 33.35 -6.50
N ASN A 177 -11.54 34.44 -6.61
CA ASN A 177 -11.97 35.23 -5.46
C ASN A 177 -12.95 34.46 -4.55
N ASN A 178 -13.86 33.69 -5.13
CA ASN A 178 -14.77 32.85 -4.34
C ASN A 178 -14.00 31.78 -3.56
N LEU A 179 -13.03 31.14 -4.20
CA LEU A 179 -12.17 30.15 -3.55
C LEU A 179 -11.30 30.80 -2.46
N ALA A 180 -10.67 31.94 -2.77
CA ALA A 180 -9.86 32.69 -1.83
C ALA A 180 -10.66 33.16 -0.61
N PHE A 181 -11.87 33.68 -0.84
CA PHE A 181 -12.77 34.11 0.22
C PHE A 181 -13.19 32.95 1.13
N GLY A 182 -13.53 31.79 0.52
CA GLY A 182 -13.87 30.58 1.28
C GLY A 182 -12.74 30.06 2.18
N TRP A 183 -11.50 30.50 1.92
CA TRP A 183 -10.30 30.07 2.67
C TRP A 183 -9.61 31.23 3.42
N ASP A 184 -10.33 32.34 3.68
CA ASP A 184 -9.82 33.53 4.38
C ASP A 184 -8.58 34.14 3.71
N LEU A 185 -8.45 34.02 2.40
CA LEU A 185 -7.38 34.63 1.60
C LEU A 185 -7.85 35.97 0.99
N PRO A 186 -6.95 36.93 0.76
CA PRO A 186 -7.31 38.21 0.14
C PRO A 186 -7.73 38.03 -1.32
N PRO A 187 -8.55 38.95 -1.87
CA PRO A 187 -8.94 38.90 -3.25
C PRO A 187 -7.76 39.06 -4.20
N ILE A 188 -7.87 38.47 -5.39
CA ILE A 188 -6.83 38.52 -6.42
C ILE A 188 -6.64 39.95 -6.96
N ASN A 189 -5.39 40.35 -7.10
CA ASN A 189 -4.98 41.55 -7.81
C ASN A 189 -3.66 41.26 -8.57
N ASP A 190 -3.25 42.18 -9.42
CA ASP A 190 -2.07 41.97 -10.28
C ASP A 190 -0.77 41.80 -9.49
N ASN A 191 -0.71 42.33 -8.25
CA ASN A 191 0.49 42.24 -7.42
C ASN A 191 0.56 40.97 -6.59
N ASN A 192 -0.57 40.32 -6.27
CA ASN A 192 -0.61 39.15 -5.41
C ASN A 192 -0.94 37.84 -6.14
N ARG A 193 -1.14 37.86 -7.45
CA ARG A 193 -1.62 36.70 -8.24
C ARG A 193 -0.79 35.44 -8.00
N ARG A 194 0.54 35.57 -8.13
CA ARG A 194 1.44 34.43 -7.95
C ARG A 194 1.41 33.90 -6.49
N TRP A 195 1.51 34.81 -5.54
CA TRP A 195 1.45 34.48 -4.12
C TRP A 195 0.10 33.81 -3.77
N LEU A 196 -1.00 34.34 -4.30
CA LEU A 196 -2.33 33.78 -4.07
C LEU A 196 -2.47 32.37 -4.65
N ALA A 197 -1.96 32.12 -5.85
CA ALA A 197 -1.93 30.77 -6.45
C ALA A 197 -1.15 29.79 -5.58
N GLU A 198 0.03 30.19 -5.08
CA GLU A 198 0.83 29.37 -4.17
C GLU A 198 0.06 29.09 -2.85
N LYS A 199 -0.67 30.07 -2.30
CA LYS A 199 -1.47 29.90 -1.08
C LYS A 199 -2.71 29.03 -1.30
N ILE A 200 -3.36 29.15 -2.43
CA ILE A 200 -4.49 28.28 -2.82
C ILE A 200 -3.99 26.82 -2.91
N LEU A 201 -2.88 26.58 -3.62
CA LEU A 201 -2.29 25.26 -3.73
C LEU A 201 -1.89 24.71 -2.34
N GLN A 202 -1.24 25.54 -1.52
CA GLN A 202 -0.88 25.15 -0.15
C GLN A 202 -2.12 24.77 0.68
N HIS A 203 -3.20 25.54 0.59
CA HIS A 203 -4.43 25.25 1.28
C HIS A 203 -5.04 23.94 0.77
N ALA A 204 -5.15 23.77 -0.55
CA ALA A 204 -5.72 22.59 -1.15
C ALA A 204 -4.96 21.32 -0.78
N VAL A 205 -3.63 21.33 -0.86
CA VAL A 205 -2.81 20.12 -0.65
C VAL A 205 -2.53 19.87 0.84
N ILE A 206 -2.25 20.90 1.64
CA ILE A 206 -1.78 20.74 3.02
C ILE A 206 -2.91 21.01 4.03
N GLU A 207 -3.52 22.21 3.99
CA GLU A 207 -4.39 22.63 5.09
C GLU A 207 -5.63 21.76 5.20
N ARG A 208 -6.28 21.45 4.09
CA ARG A 208 -7.47 20.57 4.04
C ARG A 208 -7.17 19.14 4.48
N ARG A 209 -5.90 18.73 4.51
CA ARG A 209 -5.47 17.36 4.84
C ARG A 209 -4.76 17.23 6.19
N ARG A 210 -4.75 18.27 6.99
CA ARG A 210 -4.12 18.27 8.33
C ARG A 210 -4.69 17.19 9.25
N ALA A 211 -6.00 17.00 9.25
CA ALA A 211 -6.65 16.02 10.12
C ALA A 211 -6.23 14.59 9.74
N GLN A 212 -6.24 14.27 8.45
CA GLN A 212 -5.81 12.99 7.90
C GLN A 212 -4.34 12.70 8.23
N MET A 213 -3.48 13.67 8.00
CA MET A 213 -2.05 13.56 8.31
C MET A 213 -1.80 13.37 9.80
N LYS A 214 -2.57 14.03 10.65
CA LYS A 214 -2.50 13.84 12.12
C LYS A 214 -2.89 12.41 12.50
N GLN A 215 -3.94 11.85 11.92
CA GLN A 215 -4.36 10.47 12.13
C GLN A 215 -3.30 9.48 11.62
N LEU A 216 -2.80 9.67 10.39
CA LEU A 216 -1.77 8.82 9.79
C LEU A 216 -0.51 8.77 10.67
N ARG A 217 -0.02 9.94 11.09
CA ARG A 217 1.12 10.05 12.01
C ARG A 217 0.86 9.37 13.35
N LYS A 218 -0.38 9.45 13.87
CA LYS A 218 -0.76 8.75 15.10
C LYS A 218 -0.67 7.23 14.93
N GLY A 219 -1.17 6.69 13.81
CA GLY A 219 -1.04 5.26 13.50
C GLY A 219 0.41 4.81 13.34
N LEU A 220 1.23 5.57 12.61
CA LEU A 220 2.67 5.32 12.47
C LEU A 220 3.44 5.41 13.80
N LYS A 221 3.00 6.26 14.73
CA LYS A 221 3.57 6.33 16.08
C LYS A 221 3.26 5.08 16.89
N GLU A 222 2.05 4.57 16.79
CA GLU A 222 1.61 3.36 17.50
C GLU A 222 2.35 2.10 17.03
N SER A 223 2.82 2.08 15.78
CA SER A 223 3.70 1.04 15.24
C SER A 223 5.20 1.32 15.45
N VAL A 224 5.55 2.34 16.24
CA VAL A 224 6.95 2.78 16.52
C VAL A 224 7.66 3.39 15.30
N VAL A 225 7.18 3.17 14.08
CA VAL A 225 7.83 3.58 12.82
C VAL A 225 8.01 5.09 12.73
N LEU A 226 7.05 5.90 13.24
CA LEU A 226 7.21 7.36 13.26
C LEU A 226 8.41 7.82 14.11
N THR A 227 8.71 7.12 15.19
CA THR A 227 9.89 7.42 16.02
C THR A 227 11.17 7.16 15.24
N MET A 228 11.22 6.03 14.51
CA MET A 228 12.34 5.68 13.65
C MET A 228 12.58 6.72 12.54
N ILE A 229 11.50 7.19 11.90
CA ILE A 229 11.59 8.22 10.85
C ILE A 229 12.13 9.54 11.43
N LYS A 230 11.71 9.94 12.63
CA LYS A 230 12.19 11.16 13.28
C LYS A 230 13.68 11.09 13.61
N GLU A 231 14.17 9.93 14.03
CA GLU A 231 15.59 9.69 14.30
C GLU A 231 16.42 9.63 13.02
N ARG A 232 15.83 9.10 11.94
CA ARG A 232 16.47 8.92 10.64
C ARG A 232 15.51 9.28 9.52
N PRO A 233 15.42 10.56 9.11
CA PRO A 233 14.48 11.05 8.10
C PRO A 233 14.55 10.30 6.75
N ALA A 234 15.73 9.83 6.34
CA ALA A 234 15.90 9.03 5.13
C ALA A 234 15.08 7.71 5.11
N LEU A 235 14.64 7.21 6.27
CA LEU A 235 13.74 6.06 6.34
C LEU A 235 12.35 6.36 5.76
N ALA A 236 11.96 7.63 5.65
CA ALA A 236 10.68 7.98 5.05
C ALA A 236 10.59 7.54 3.58
N GLU A 237 11.66 7.71 2.80
CA GLU A 237 11.72 7.26 1.41
C GLU A 237 11.75 5.72 1.30
N VAL A 238 12.35 5.04 2.28
CA VAL A 238 12.33 3.58 2.35
C VAL A 238 10.95 3.04 2.70
N LEU A 239 10.20 3.73 3.57
CA LEU A 239 8.83 3.36 3.95
C LEU A 239 7.82 3.67 2.86
N PHE A 240 8.02 4.78 2.15
CA PHE A 240 7.16 5.29 1.08
C PHE A 240 7.97 5.46 -0.20
N PRO A 241 8.35 4.36 -0.87
CA PRO A 241 9.13 4.43 -2.09
C PRO A 241 8.32 5.05 -3.22
N LYS A 242 9.02 5.57 -4.23
CA LYS A 242 8.38 6.02 -5.46
C LYS A 242 7.75 4.85 -6.19
N SER A 243 6.67 5.13 -6.93
CA SER A 243 5.94 4.11 -7.69
C SER A 243 6.84 3.38 -8.69
N ALA A 244 7.73 4.09 -9.36
CA ALA A 244 8.68 3.52 -10.33
C ALA A 244 9.71 2.58 -9.68
N GLU A 245 10.05 2.77 -8.39
CA GLU A 245 11.04 1.94 -7.69
C GLU A 245 10.53 0.54 -7.35
N GLN A 246 9.21 0.33 -7.41
CA GLN A 246 8.58 -0.98 -7.15
C GLN A 246 8.26 -1.77 -8.42
N VAL A 247 8.45 -1.20 -9.60
CA VAL A 247 8.29 -1.95 -10.85
C VAL A 247 9.45 -2.93 -10.97
N MET A 248 9.18 -4.19 -10.60
CA MET A 248 10.12 -5.28 -10.87
C MET A 248 9.95 -5.72 -12.31
N ASP A 249 11.02 -5.64 -13.10
CA ASP A 249 11.03 -6.24 -14.42
C ASP A 249 11.04 -7.79 -14.33
N SER A 250 10.57 -8.45 -15.39
CA SER A 250 10.51 -9.92 -15.46
C SER A 250 11.87 -10.56 -15.24
N GLN A 251 12.94 -9.96 -15.76
CA GLN A 251 14.29 -10.50 -15.64
C GLN A 251 14.79 -10.48 -14.20
N THR A 252 14.44 -9.43 -13.43
CA THR A 252 14.77 -9.35 -12.00
C THR A 252 14.00 -10.39 -11.20
N ILE A 253 12.74 -10.64 -11.53
CA ILE A 253 11.93 -11.69 -10.90
C ILE A 253 12.53 -13.06 -11.21
N LEU A 254 12.80 -13.36 -12.48
CA LEU A 254 13.34 -14.63 -12.94
C LEU A 254 14.69 -14.96 -12.30
N LYS A 255 15.55 -13.96 -12.09
CA LYS A 255 16.85 -14.14 -11.42
C LYS A 255 16.74 -14.45 -9.92
N ARG A 256 15.62 -14.10 -9.28
CA ARG A 256 15.40 -14.35 -7.86
C ARG A 256 14.74 -15.70 -7.58
N ILE A 257 14.15 -16.33 -8.59
CA ILE A 257 13.54 -17.66 -8.46
C ILE A 257 14.67 -18.69 -8.45
N ILE A 258 14.67 -19.52 -7.41
CA ILE A 258 15.51 -20.71 -7.37
C ILE A 258 14.78 -21.80 -8.17
N TRP A 259 15.27 -22.04 -9.37
CA TRP A 259 14.69 -23.05 -10.25
C TRP A 259 15.09 -24.44 -9.75
N PRO A 260 14.15 -25.41 -9.67
CA PRO A 260 14.50 -26.78 -9.35
C PRO A 260 15.43 -27.33 -10.43
N MET A 261 16.56 -27.87 -10.01
CA MET A 261 17.44 -28.61 -10.90
C MET A 261 16.92 -30.04 -10.99
N PRO A 262 16.83 -30.64 -12.16
CA PRO A 262 16.54 -32.07 -12.25
C PRO A 262 17.69 -32.83 -11.57
N ASP A 263 17.36 -33.56 -10.51
CA ASP A 263 18.33 -34.47 -9.86
C ASP A 263 18.73 -35.55 -10.84
N SER A 264 20.02 -35.61 -11.17
CA SER A 264 20.57 -36.49 -12.19
C SER A 264 20.85 -37.90 -11.67
N GLU A 265 20.39 -38.26 -10.47
CA GLU A 265 20.80 -39.51 -9.82
C GLU A 265 19.72 -40.59 -9.74
N ASP A 266 18.43 -40.29 -10.02
CA ASP A 266 17.35 -41.28 -10.04
C ASP A 266 16.87 -41.57 -11.47
N GLU A 267 17.40 -42.63 -12.08
CA GLU A 267 17.05 -43.06 -13.46
C GLU A 267 15.59 -43.55 -13.60
N ASP A 268 14.82 -43.68 -12.52
CA ASP A 268 13.48 -44.28 -12.53
C ASP A 268 12.29 -43.30 -12.56
N ASP A 269 12.50 -41.97 -12.53
CA ASP A 269 11.40 -41.01 -12.47
C ASP A 269 11.39 -39.96 -13.59
N HIS A 270 11.50 -40.45 -14.84
CA HIS A 270 11.44 -39.58 -16.02
C HIS A 270 10.15 -38.78 -16.17
N SER A 271 9.02 -39.23 -15.62
CA SER A 271 7.74 -38.53 -15.71
C SER A 271 7.71 -37.25 -14.86
N ASN A 272 8.37 -37.27 -13.72
CA ASN A 272 8.39 -36.13 -12.77
C ASN A 272 9.32 -34.99 -13.26
N VAL A 273 10.40 -35.37 -13.96
CA VAL A 273 11.35 -34.41 -14.55
C VAL A 273 10.71 -33.66 -15.72
N GLU A 274 9.96 -34.36 -16.58
CA GLU A 274 9.29 -33.78 -17.73
C GLU A 274 8.19 -32.82 -17.31
N GLU A 275 7.36 -33.17 -16.30
CA GLU A 275 6.33 -32.31 -15.73
C GLU A 275 6.93 -31.08 -15.04
N THR A 276 8.02 -31.23 -14.29
CA THR A 276 8.73 -30.13 -13.65
C THR A 276 9.31 -29.13 -14.65
N CYS A 277 9.89 -29.63 -15.74
CA CYS A 277 10.42 -28.83 -16.84
C CYS A 277 9.31 -28.04 -17.56
N LEU A 278 8.15 -28.67 -17.79
CA LEU A 278 6.99 -28.04 -18.42
C LEU A 278 6.44 -26.91 -17.52
N VAL A 279 6.24 -27.18 -16.24
CA VAL A 279 5.72 -26.18 -15.27
C VAL A 279 6.66 -24.99 -15.12
N THR A 280 7.96 -25.24 -15.01
CA THR A 280 8.97 -24.16 -14.92
C THR A 280 9.05 -23.35 -16.22
N GLY A 281 8.88 -24.01 -17.38
CA GLY A 281 8.80 -23.35 -18.68
C GLY A 281 7.58 -22.42 -18.78
N PHE A 282 6.40 -22.90 -18.41
CA PHE A 282 5.17 -22.10 -18.39
C PHE A 282 5.24 -20.95 -17.41
N LEU A 283 5.81 -21.14 -16.22
CA LEU A 283 5.99 -20.08 -15.22
C LEU A 283 6.94 -18.99 -15.74
N ARG A 284 8.04 -19.38 -16.39
CA ARG A 284 8.96 -18.42 -17.00
C ARG A 284 8.28 -17.61 -18.09
N ASP A 285 7.58 -18.24 -19.01
CA ASP A 285 6.83 -17.60 -20.09
C ASP A 285 5.76 -16.66 -19.55
N TYR A 286 5.07 -17.05 -18.48
CA TYR A 286 4.06 -16.21 -17.82
C TYR A 286 4.68 -14.96 -17.22
N ILE A 287 5.79 -15.08 -16.50
CA ILE A 287 6.50 -13.94 -15.90
C ILE A 287 7.03 -13.01 -17.00
N GLU A 288 7.59 -13.55 -18.08
CA GLU A 288 8.09 -12.75 -19.20
C GLU A 288 6.97 -11.97 -19.92
N LYS A 289 5.82 -12.59 -20.11
CA LYS A 289 4.65 -11.95 -20.76
C LYS A 289 3.90 -10.98 -19.84
N GLY A 290 3.85 -11.26 -18.54
CA GLY A 290 3.11 -10.47 -17.54
C GLY A 290 3.66 -9.05 -17.34
N THR A 291 4.94 -8.82 -17.58
CA THR A 291 5.57 -7.48 -17.42
C THR A 291 5.32 -6.52 -18.58
N THR A 292 4.74 -6.98 -19.67
CA THR A 292 4.31 -6.15 -20.81
C THR A 292 2.88 -5.63 -20.68
N THR A 293 2.15 -6.07 -19.65
CA THR A 293 0.74 -5.73 -19.43
C THR A 293 0.61 -4.81 -18.23
N THR A 294 -0.27 -3.81 -18.31
CA THR A 294 -0.51 -2.83 -17.25
C THR A 294 -0.85 -3.51 -15.91
N PRO A 295 -0.49 -2.91 -14.76
CA PRO A 295 -0.72 -3.46 -13.42
C PRO A 295 -2.16 -3.93 -13.15
N GLU A 296 -3.14 -3.32 -13.81
CA GLU A 296 -4.58 -3.66 -13.68
C GLU A 296 -4.97 -5.04 -14.23
N VAL A 297 -4.16 -5.60 -15.11
CA VAL A 297 -4.40 -6.94 -15.69
C VAL A 297 -3.71 -8.02 -14.87
N LEU A 298 -2.60 -7.71 -14.19
CA LEU A 298 -1.92 -8.60 -13.25
C LEU A 298 -2.77 -8.90 -12.00
N ASP A 299 -3.58 -7.94 -11.54
CA ASP A 299 -4.46 -8.11 -10.38
C ASP A 299 -5.69 -9.02 -10.64
N ARG A 300 -6.09 -9.22 -11.90
CA ARG A 300 -7.29 -10.02 -12.24
C ARG A 300 -7.00 -11.43 -12.71
N LEU A 301 -5.79 -11.68 -13.16
CA LEU A 301 -5.43 -13.00 -13.68
C LEU A 301 -4.47 -13.70 -12.72
N GLU A 302 -5.05 -14.45 -11.73
CA GLU A 302 -4.50 -15.77 -11.46
C GLU A 302 -3.40 -15.95 -10.43
N TYR A 303 -3.16 -15.04 -9.52
CA TYR A 303 -2.43 -15.43 -8.31
C TYR A 303 -3.12 -16.63 -7.64
N THR A 304 -4.46 -16.61 -7.63
CA THR A 304 -5.29 -17.71 -7.11
C THR A 304 -5.22 -18.99 -7.96
N PHE A 305 -5.10 -18.87 -9.29
CA PHE A 305 -5.05 -20.03 -10.17
C PHE A 305 -3.67 -20.69 -10.12
N MET A 306 -2.62 -19.90 -10.12
CA MET A 306 -1.24 -20.39 -10.06
C MET A 306 -0.91 -21.02 -8.69
N LEU A 307 -1.33 -20.40 -7.58
CA LEU A 307 -1.19 -21.00 -6.24
C LEU A 307 -2.00 -22.29 -6.10
N LYS A 308 -3.24 -22.35 -6.58
CA LYS A 308 -4.04 -23.58 -6.58
C LYS A 308 -3.41 -24.69 -7.43
N TYR A 309 -2.80 -24.35 -8.56
CA TYR A 309 -2.16 -25.32 -9.43
C TYR A 309 -0.83 -25.82 -8.84
N LEU A 310 0.01 -24.92 -8.29
CA LEU A 310 1.23 -25.28 -7.58
C LEU A 310 0.94 -26.08 -6.30
N GLN A 311 -0.12 -25.71 -5.56
CA GLN A 311 -0.57 -26.44 -4.38
C GLN A 311 -1.05 -27.86 -4.73
N LYS A 312 -1.75 -28.00 -5.86
CA LYS A 312 -2.19 -29.31 -6.35
C LYS A 312 -1.02 -30.19 -6.75
N LEU A 313 0.01 -29.63 -7.39
CA LEU A 313 1.23 -30.34 -7.76
C LEU A 313 2.06 -30.74 -6.52
N LEU A 314 2.22 -29.84 -5.56
CA LEU A 314 2.90 -30.13 -4.28
C LEU A 314 2.16 -31.17 -3.45
N CYS A 315 0.83 -31.15 -3.40
CA CYS A 315 0.04 -32.17 -2.73
C CYS A 315 0.11 -33.54 -3.42
N GLN A 316 0.26 -33.58 -4.74
CA GLN A 316 0.44 -34.83 -5.49
C GLN A 316 1.86 -35.43 -5.30
N SER A 317 2.89 -34.58 -5.17
CA SER A 317 4.26 -35.02 -4.92
C SER A 317 4.52 -35.45 -3.46
N LEU A 318 3.65 -35.08 -2.51
CA LEU A 318 3.75 -35.45 -1.09
C LEU A 318 2.90 -36.67 -0.69
N GLN A 319 2.20 -37.31 -1.63
CA GLN A 319 1.53 -38.58 -1.30
C GLN A 319 2.55 -39.70 -1.21
N PRO A 320 2.66 -40.40 -0.06
CA PRO A 320 3.58 -41.53 0.05
C PRO A 320 3.16 -42.64 -0.90
N ALA A 321 4.16 -43.27 -1.56
CA ALA A 321 4.06 -44.34 -2.53
C ALA A 321 3.44 -45.68 -1.99
N SER A 322 2.61 -45.64 -0.96
CA SER A 322 2.02 -46.83 -0.30
C SER A 322 0.58 -47.12 -0.69
N GLN A 323 0.03 -46.47 -1.71
CA GLN A 323 -1.28 -46.80 -2.27
C GLN A 323 -1.24 -46.73 -3.80
N ARG A 324 -0.46 -47.63 -4.41
CA ARG A 324 -0.65 -48.08 -5.77
C ARG A 324 -0.70 -49.60 -5.81
#